data_631c922473a023716b1f640e75c5ba0b
#
_entry.id   631c922473a023716b1f640e75c5ba0b
#
_cell.length_a   1.000
_cell.length_b   1.000
_cell.length_c   1.000
_cell.angle_alpha   90.00
_cell.angle_beta   90.00
_cell.angle_gamma   90.00
#
_symmetry.space_group_name_H-M   'P 1'
#
loop_
_entity.id
_entity.type
_entity.pdbx_description
1 polymer ?
#
loop_
_entity_poly.entity_id
_entity_poly.type
_entity_poly.pdbx_seq_one_letter_code
_entity_poly.pdbx_strand_id
1 'polypeptide(L)'
;MKEIIAIIRPNKIAPTKEALSVLGFPGLTACKVLGRGKQKGILGEVTFNVSPELQKQEGSMKYVPKRMISLVVADEDVPLVVAVLIKINRTGKVGDGRIFVCPVEEAVRIRTGERGQAAL
;
A
#
# COMPACT_ATOMS: atom_id res chain seq x y z
N MET A 1 3.67 -3.19 18.21
CA MET A 1 3.04 -2.45 17.09
C MET A 1 3.85 -2.64 15.82
N LYS A 2 3.16 -2.73 14.71
CA LYS A 2 3.78 -2.84 13.39
C LYS A 2 3.15 -1.85 12.45
N GLU A 3 3.97 -1.30 11.55
CA GLU A 3 3.48 -0.57 10.41
C GLU A 3 3.36 -1.54 9.24
N ILE A 4 2.19 -1.57 8.62
CA ILE A 4 1.95 -2.36 7.43
C ILE A 4 1.89 -1.40 6.26
N ILE A 5 2.82 -1.57 5.33
CA ILE A 5 2.89 -0.78 4.11
C ILE A 5 2.53 -1.70 2.96
N ALA A 6 1.55 -1.31 2.16
CA ALA A 6 1.14 -2.08 0.98
C ALA A 6 1.21 -1.21 -0.26
N ILE A 7 1.85 -1.73 -1.30
CA ILE A 7 1.88 -1.11 -2.63
C ILE A 7 0.93 -1.92 -3.49
N ILE A 8 -0.15 -1.29 -3.93
CA ILE A 8 -1.25 -1.97 -4.60
C ILE A 8 -1.64 -1.25 -5.89
N ARG A 9 -2.46 -1.90 -6.72
CA ARG A 9 -3.00 -1.27 -7.92
C ARG A 9 -3.98 -0.16 -7.56
N PRO A 10 -4.05 0.92 -8.36
CA PRO A 10 -5.00 2.00 -8.09
C PRO A 10 -6.46 1.55 -8.03
N ASN A 11 -6.85 0.58 -8.86
CA ASN A 11 -8.22 0.11 -8.89
C ASN A 11 -8.60 -0.77 -7.67
N LYS A 12 -7.62 -1.09 -6.83
CA LYS A 12 -7.84 -1.87 -5.62
C LYS A 12 -7.92 -1.03 -4.35
N ILE A 13 -7.69 0.29 -4.46
CA ILE A 13 -7.65 1.14 -3.26
C ILE A 13 -9.01 1.20 -2.56
N ALA A 14 -10.09 1.39 -3.30
CA ALA A 14 -11.42 1.51 -2.71
C ALA A 14 -11.87 0.22 -2.01
N PRO A 15 -11.83 -0.96 -2.65
CA PRO A 15 -12.20 -2.20 -1.95
C PRO A 15 -11.28 -2.53 -0.78
N THR A 16 -9.99 -2.18 -0.87
CA THR A 16 -9.06 -2.41 0.24
C THR A 16 -9.40 -1.54 1.45
N LYS A 17 -9.64 -0.26 1.23
CA LYS A 17 -10.03 0.66 2.31
C LYS A 17 -11.33 0.22 2.96
N GLU A 18 -12.32 -0.18 2.18
CA GLU A 18 -13.60 -0.64 2.70
C GLU A 18 -13.45 -1.90 3.53
N ALA A 19 -12.70 -2.89 3.04
CA ALA A 19 -12.49 -4.13 3.77
C ALA A 19 -11.79 -3.90 5.10
N LEU A 20 -10.77 -3.05 5.13
CA LEU A 20 -10.08 -2.70 6.36
C LEU A 20 -10.99 -1.96 7.34
N SER A 21 -11.81 -1.06 6.85
CA SER A 21 -12.77 -0.32 7.69
C SER A 21 -13.77 -1.24 8.35
N VAL A 22 -14.35 -2.17 7.59
CA VAL A 22 -15.32 -3.15 8.09
C VAL A 22 -14.69 -4.02 9.20
N LEU A 23 -13.41 -4.32 9.08
CA LEU A 23 -12.69 -5.12 10.09
C LEU A 23 -12.25 -4.32 11.31
N GLY A 24 -12.54 -3.04 11.36
CA GLY A 24 -12.17 -2.21 12.51
C GLY A 24 -10.87 -1.45 12.36
N PHE A 25 -10.34 -1.32 11.14
CA PHE A 25 -9.11 -0.58 10.86
C PHE A 25 -9.38 0.57 9.89
N PRO A 26 -10.17 1.60 10.30
CA PRO A 26 -10.52 2.70 9.41
C PRO A 26 -9.39 3.69 9.18
N GLY A 27 -8.46 3.80 10.14
CA GLY A 27 -7.38 4.76 10.07
C GLY A 27 -6.23 4.25 9.21
N LEU A 28 -5.96 4.92 8.11
CA LEU A 28 -4.82 4.61 7.25
C LEU A 28 -4.39 5.85 6.48
N THR A 29 -3.15 5.84 6.04
CA THR A 29 -2.59 6.86 5.15
C THR A 29 -2.47 6.26 3.76
N ALA A 30 -2.84 7.04 2.75
CA ALA A 30 -2.74 6.60 1.36
C ALA A 30 -2.13 7.69 0.51
N CYS A 31 -1.28 7.30 -0.43
CA CYS A 31 -0.72 8.23 -1.41
C CYS A 31 -0.52 7.56 -2.76
N LYS A 32 -0.48 8.40 -3.79
CA LYS A 32 -0.17 7.97 -5.15
C LYS A 32 1.33 7.83 -5.28
N VAL A 33 1.76 6.71 -5.87
CA VAL A 33 3.18 6.45 -6.12
C VAL A 33 3.35 5.89 -7.52
N LEU A 34 4.58 5.96 -8.02
CA LEU A 34 4.96 5.35 -9.28
C LEU A 34 5.90 4.21 -8.97
N GLY A 35 5.58 3.03 -9.48
CA GLY A 35 6.38 1.83 -9.28
C GLY A 35 7.01 1.37 -10.57
N ARG A 36 8.13 0.68 -10.43
CA ARG A 36 8.79 -0.01 -11.53
C ARG A 36 9.28 -1.36 -11.01
N GLY A 37 8.92 -2.39 -11.74
CA GLY A 37 9.33 -3.74 -11.41
C GLY A 37 9.33 -4.57 -12.66
N LYS A 38 8.91 -5.82 -12.55
CA LYS A 38 8.78 -6.70 -13.70
C LYS A 38 7.55 -6.37 -14.56
N GLN A 39 6.59 -5.65 -14.01
CA GLN A 39 5.42 -5.21 -14.74
C GLN A 39 5.82 -4.11 -15.73
N LYS A 40 5.56 -4.35 -17.01
CA LYS A 40 5.77 -3.34 -18.05
C LYS A 40 4.51 -2.49 -18.20
N GLY A 41 4.65 -1.26 -18.66
CA GLY A 41 3.51 -0.45 -19.04
C GLY A 41 2.86 -1.05 -20.27
N ILE A 42 1.78 -1.79 -20.07
CA ILE A 42 1.07 -2.51 -21.11
C ILE A 42 -0.14 -1.71 -21.55
N LEU A 43 -0.54 -1.87 -22.81
CA LEU A 43 -1.80 -1.32 -23.29
C LEU A 43 -2.95 -1.79 -22.40
N GLY A 44 -3.75 -0.83 -21.95
CA GLY A 44 -4.86 -1.11 -21.03
C GLY A 44 -4.56 -0.78 -19.58
N GLU A 45 -3.29 -0.61 -19.22
CA GLU A 45 -2.93 -0.10 -17.91
C GLU A 45 -2.76 1.42 -17.98
N VAL A 46 -3.19 2.09 -16.91
CA VAL A 46 -3.01 3.53 -16.83
C VAL A 46 -1.56 3.82 -16.50
N THR A 47 -0.86 4.48 -17.42
CA THR A 47 0.49 4.95 -17.19
C THR A 47 0.46 6.45 -17.00
N PHE A 48 1.30 6.98 -16.11
CA PHE A 48 1.46 8.40 -15.98
C PHE A 48 2.44 8.92 -17.05
N ASN A 49 2.23 10.18 -17.43
CA ASN A 49 3.22 10.92 -18.18
C ASN A 49 4.35 11.29 -17.21
N VAL A 50 5.32 10.41 -17.08
CA VAL A 50 6.58 10.75 -16.43
C VAL A 50 7.43 11.55 -17.40
N SER A 51 8.49 12.19 -16.90
CA SER A 51 9.33 13.01 -17.75
C SER A 51 9.85 12.20 -18.95
N PRO A 52 9.99 12.81 -20.12
CA PRO A 52 10.48 12.09 -21.29
C PRO A 52 11.82 11.39 -21.08
N GLU A 53 12.69 11.96 -20.27
CA GLU A 53 13.97 11.36 -19.94
C GLU A 53 13.79 10.03 -19.23
N LEU A 54 12.88 9.94 -18.26
CA LEU A 54 12.62 8.71 -17.53
C LEU A 54 12.04 7.64 -18.44
N GLN A 55 11.16 8.02 -19.35
CA GLN A 55 10.58 7.08 -20.30
C GLN A 55 11.62 6.52 -21.27
N LYS A 56 12.58 7.33 -21.66
CA LYS A 56 13.61 6.94 -22.62
C LYS A 56 14.71 6.08 -22.01
N GLN A 57 15.02 6.28 -20.75
CA GLN A 57 16.12 5.57 -20.07
C GLN A 57 15.88 4.08 -19.94
N GLU A 58 14.64 3.66 -19.90
CA GLU A 58 14.27 2.33 -19.46
C GLU A 58 14.15 1.30 -20.58
N GLY A 59 14.30 1.69 -21.81
CA GLY A 59 14.09 0.76 -22.91
C GLY A 59 12.67 0.20 -22.91
N SER A 60 12.47 -0.95 -22.30
CA SER A 60 11.17 -1.59 -22.25
C SER A 60 10.42 -1.46 -20.92
N MET A 61 11.07 -0.91 -19.88
CA MET A 61 10.47 -0.79 -18.56
C MET A 61 9.93 0.61 -18.35
N LYS A 62 8.67 0.69 -17.93
CA LYS A 62 8.00 1.95 -17.67
C LYS A 62 7.56 2.01 -16.21
N TYR A 63 7.43 3.23 -15.69
CA TYR A 63 6.81 3.46 -14.40
C TYR A 63 5.31 3.26 -14.52
N VAL A 64 4.75 2.58 -13.53
CA VAL A 64 3.32 2.25 -13.48
C VAL A 64 2.72 2.89 -12.23
N PRO A 65 1.53 3.51 -12.35
CA PRO A 65 0.87 4.08 -11.19
C PRO A 65 0.47 2.99 -10.21
N LYS A 66 0.73 3.27 -8.94
CA LYS A 66 0.36 2.42 -7.81
C LYS A 66 -0.21 3.29 -6.70
N ARG A 67 -0.75 2.66 -5.68
CA ARG A 67 -1.13 3.31 -4.44
C ARG A 67 -0.32 2.70 -3.30
N MET A 68 0.19 3.54 -2.44
CA MET A 68 0.80 3.09 -1.20
C MET A 68 -0.17 3.37 -0.07
N ILE A 69 -0.46 2.35 0.73
CA ILE A 69 -1.21 2.52 1.96
C ILE A 69 -0.33 2.14 3.14
N SER A 70 -0.55 2.80 4.25
CA SER A 70 0.17 2.55 5.49
C SER A 70 -0.79 2.62 6.65
N LEU A 71 -0.71 1.65 7.55
CA LEU A 71 -1.43 1.68 8.80
C LEU A 71 -0.59 1.02 9.88
N VAL A 72 -0.78 1.46 11.12
CA VAL A 72 -0.10 0.89 12.28
C VAL A 72 -1.12 0.12 13.10
N VAL A 73 -0.81 -1.11 13.42
CA VAL A 73 -1.70 -2.01 14.16
C VAL A 73 -0.95 -2.71 15.28
N ALA A 74 -1.68 -3.27 16.21
CA ALA A 74 -1.11 -4.13 17.24
C ALA A 74 -0.52 -5.39 16.59
N ASP A 75 0.48 -5.98 17.24
CA ASP A 75 1.16 -7.16 16.68
C ASP A 75 0.16 -8.29 16.38
N GLU A 76 -0.79 -8.52 17.27
CA GLU A 76 -1.78 -9.58 17.11
C GLU A 76 -2.72 -9.39 15.92
N ASP A 77 -2.85 -8.17 15.42
CA ASP A 77 -3.73 -7.87 14.28
C ASP A 77 -3.03 -8.02 12.94
N VAL A 78 -1.72 -8.14 12.92
CA VAL A 78 -0.94 -8.23 11.68
C VAL A 78 -1.39 -9.39 10.79
N PRO A 79 -1.56 -10.62 11.28
CA PRO A 79 -1.97 -11.72 10.42
C PRO A 79 -3.29 -11.47 9.71
N LEU A 80 -4.27 -10.89 10.42
CA LEU A 80 -5.57 -10.59 9.83
C LEU A 80 -5.47 -9.53 8.74
N VAL A 81 -4.77 -8.43 9.02
CA VAL A 81 -4.61 -7.35 8.04
C VAL A 81 -3.89 -7.83 6.80
N VAL A 82 -2.80 -8.58 6.97
CA VAL A 82 -2.04 -9.12 5.84
C VAL A 82 -2.90 -10.06 5.01
N ALA A 83 -3.66 -10.95 5.66
CA ALA A 83 -4.53 -11.88 4.96
C ALA A 83 -5.59 -11.17 4.12
N VAL A 84 -6.19 -10.11 4.66
CA VAL A 84 -7.19 -9.31 3.93
C VAL A 84 -6.57 -8.58 2.76
N LEU A 85 -5.41 -7.97 2.96
CA LEU A 85 -4.70 -7.29 1.88
C LEU A 85 -4.39 -8.25 0.72
N ILE A 86 -3.95 -9.46 1.03
CA ILE A 86 -3.69 -10.48 0.01
C ILE A 86 -4.98 -10.86 -0.70
N LYS A 87 -6.04 -11.15 0.06
CA LYS A 87 -7.31 -11.59 -0.52
C LYS A 87 -7.88 -10.58 -1.50
N ILE A 88 -7.85 -9.30 -1.16
CA ILE A 88 -8.42 -8.25 -2.01
C ILE A 88 -7.56 -7.97 -3.23
N ASN A 89 -6.24 -8.05 -3.08
CA ASN A 89 -5.31 -7.53 -4.09
C ASN A 89 -4.69 -8.61 -4.99
N ARG A 90 -4.74 -9.88 -4.60
CA ARG A 90 -4.13 -10.95 -5.39
C ARG A 90 -4.94 -11.22 -6.65
N THR A 91 -4.27 -11.18 -7.80
CA THR A 91 -4.80 -11.64 -9.08
C THR A 91 -4.01 -12.83 -9.63
N GLY A 92 -2.80 -13.05 -9.09
CA GLY A 92 -1.88 -14.06 -9.59
C GLY A 92 -1.00 -13.56 -10.73
N LYS A 93 -1.18 -12.30 -11.13
CA LYS A 93 -0.42 -11.70 -12.22
C LYS A 93 0.65 -10.76 -11.69
N VAL A 94 1.66 -10.52 -12.49
CA VAL A 94 2.67 -9.51 -12.19
C VAL A 94 1.99 -8.16 -11.96
N GLY A 95 2.40 -7.45 -10.93
CA GLY A 95 1.81 -6.15 -10.60
C GLY A 95 0.85 -6.16 -9.43
N ASP A 96 0.63 -7.29 -8.79
CA ASP A 96 -0.24 -7.38 -7.60
C ASP A 96 0.25 -6.52 -6.44
N GLY A 97 1.55 -6.27 -6.38
CA GLY A 97 2.12 -5.40 -5.36
C GLY A 97 2.86 -6.16 -4.27
N ARG A 98 3.16 -5.46 -3.18
CA ARG A 98 3.91 -6.01 -2.05
C ARG A 98 3.38 -5.47 -0.75
N ILE A 99 3.61 -6.23 0.30
CA ILE A 99 3.29 -5.85 1.67
C ILE A 99 4.58 -5.90 2.47
N PHE A 100 4.85 -4.84 3.23
CA PHE A 100 5.98 -4.76 4.16
C PHE A 100 5.43 -4.62 5.55
N VAL A 101 6.01 -5.36 6.49
CA VAL A 101 5.66 -5.28 7.91
C VAL A 101 6.89 -4.79 8.65
N CYS A 102 6.80 -3.61 9.25
CA CYS A 102 7.93 -2.94 9.88
C CYS A 102 7.66 -2.75 11.36
N PRO A 103 8.65 -2.94 12.24
CA PRO A 103 8.47 -2.66 13.66
C PRO A 103 8.26 -1.17 13.90
N VAL A 104 7.37 -0.85 14.83
CA VAL A 104 7.14 0.51 15.34
C VAL A 104 7.45 0.50 16.81
N GLU A 105 8.45 1.29 17.22
CA GLU A 105 8.89 1.32 18.60
C GLU A 105 7.96 2.15 19.48
N GLU A 106 7.42 3.24 18.95
CA GLU A 106 6.62 4.17 19.72
C GLU A 106 5.57 4.83 18.83
N ALA A 107 4.39 5.05 19.38
CA ALA A 107 3.34 5.85 18.76
C ALA A 107 2.81 6.84 19.78
N VAL A 108 2.60 8.07 19.38
CA VAL A 108 2.09 9.14 20.25
C VAL A 108 0.95 9.84 19.52
N ARG A 109 -0.21 9.91 20.15
CA ARG A 109 -1.33 10.68 19.60
C ARG A 109 -1.13 12.14 19.94
N ILE A 110 -1.06 12.98 18.94
CA ILE A 110 -0.77 14.41 19.12
C ILE A 110 -1.84 15.09 19.98
N ARG A 111 -3.12 14.81 19.70
CA ARG A 111 -4.22 15.47 20.39
C ARG A 111 -4.24 15.19 21.90
N THR A 112 -3.93 13.95 22.29
CA THR A 112 -4.11 13.51 23.68
C THR A 112 -2.79 13.27 24.42
N GLY A 113 -1.69 13.06 23.68
CA GLY A 113 -0.42 12.66 24.26
C GLY A 113 -0.37 11.18 24.65
N GLU A 114 -1.41 10.41 24.35
CA GLU A 114 -1.42 8.97 24.62
C GLU A 114 -0.32 8.27 23.85
N ARG A 115 0.26 7.23 24.48
CA ARG A 115 1.41 6.51 23.92
C ARG A 115 1.11 5.03 23.77
N GLY A 116 1.88 4.39 22.90
CA GLY A 116 1.77 2.96 22.66
C GLY A 116 0.49 2.60 21.93
N GLN A 117 -0.08 1.45 22.25
CA GLN A 117 -1.30 0.98 21.59
C GLN A 117 -2.48 1.93 21.81
N ALA A 118 -2.52 2.64 22.91
CA ALA A 118 -3.58 3.62 23.17
C ALA A 118 -3.56 4.78 22.18
N ALA A 119 -2.45 4.98 21.49
CA ALA A 119 -2.32 6.04 20.49
C ALA A 119 -2.84 5.63 19.10
N LEU A 120 -3.11 4.36 18.90
CA LEU A 120 -3.56 3.84 17.60
C LEU A 120 -5.03 4.11 17.30
#